data_421fd90d7c92697db1104c81a2bf882a
#
_entry.id   421fd90d7c92697db1104c81a2bf882a
#
_cell.length_a   1.000
_cell.length_b   1.000
_cell.length_c   1.000
_cell.angle_alpha   90.00
_cell.angle_beta   90.00
_cell.angle_gamma   90.00
#
_symmetry.space_group_name_H-M   'P 1'
#
loop_
_entity.id
_entity.type
_entity.pdbx_description
1 polymer ?
#
loop_
_entity_poly.entity_id
_entity_poly.type
_entity_poly.pdbx_seq_one_letter_code
_entity_poly.pdbx_strand_id
1 'polypeptide(L)'
;MKLYWHDSLEWLYPDQLKENALKTKTPVLDVPRGGIASIVLVVDQVSAETEISIAADTPGCQLCEMVDVCVNINTAEDCFAAMNGKTVSKSAVRLAPYRVYDPLKPCGGTFRGPGAVLVQFPVKRNAKTGENTITLTVSDGAERKEMSFRYCVHAVTLPEVGKDSIFLTNWTSWANLKRESGAEAFTAKFWRKVAEHAAMMRHARQNMFLVPLTPFLKYDNGSFSLDTKNLKKLIQVYTDAGIHWIEGGHLAHRGAGGWTAADFEVICSKNSVQSVAGNSDLAAICRPLMDFIRKNKLEKRWIQHATDEPIYENATAFRVLTGLIRKYMPGIPLMDAVCQTEHTPGALDIWCPQVQNYQADQAKFEAMRAQGDHLWTYTCCCPGGPYLNRLLDGELTRPLLLGWGCGNYGLEGFLHWGWNYNLSYPDGSRQDPFEETATKHTSGSNYLPPGDTHLVYPGRDGTVWSSCRLEAQREGMEDWELIRQLMKKDPVKCRKIIRTVFRAFNDFTPEPAAIRKARKSLLKELTIC
;
A
#
# COMPACT_ATOMS: atom_id res chain seq x y z
N MET A 1 -7.44 33.06 16.00
CA MET A 1 -7.36 31.63 15.63
C MET A 1 -8.76 31.03 15.48
N LYS A 2 -9.06 30.28 14.40
CA LYS A 2 -10.28 29.46 14.24
C LYS A 2 -9.92 27.99 14.11
N LEU A 3 -10.73 27.11 14.72
CA LEU A 3 -10.51 25.67 14.77
C LEU A 3 -11.71 24.94 14.18
N TYR A 4 -11.41 23.87 13.41
CA TYR A 4 -12.44 23.03 12.79
C TYR A 4 -12.02 21.56 12.90
N TRP A 5 -13.02 20.66 13.02
CA TRP A 5 -12.82 19.24 12.77
C TRP A 5 -13.06 18.91 11.30
N HIS A 6 -12.23 18.00 10.76
CA HIS A 6 -12.37 17.50 9.41
C HIS A 6 -12.24 15.95 9.41
N ASP A 7 -12.94 15.26 8.51
CA ASP A 7 -12.84 13.80 8.45
C ASP A 7 -11.49 13.38 7.85
N SER A 8 -10.81 12.42 8.47
CA SER A 8 -9.53 11.91 7.99
C SER A 8 -9.61 11.11 6.68
N LEU A 9 -10.81 10.86 6.14
CA LEU A 9 -11.08 10.23 4.85
C LEU A 9 -11.49 11.22 3.75
N GLU A 10 -11.44 12.51 4.04
CA GLU A 10 -11.76 13.58 3.07
C GLU A 10 -10.49 14.36 2.74
N TRP A 11 -10.29 14.69 1.45
CA TRP A 11 -9.18 15.54 1.07
C TRP A 11 -9.29 16.95 1.66
N LEU A 12 -8.17 17.46 2.14
CA LEU A 12 -8.03 18.83 2.60
C LEU A 12 -7.03 19.55 1.68
N TYR A 13 -7.35 20.78 1.32
CA TYR A 13 -6.55 21.60 0.42
C TYR A 13 -6.06 22.87 1.14
N PRO A 14 -4.79 23.30 0.94
CA PRO A 14 -4.25 24.51 1.60
C PRO A 14 -5.03 25.79 1.29
N ASP A 15 -5.62 25.86 0.09
CA ASP A 15 -6.46 26.99 -0.36
C ASP A 15 -7.93 26.90 0.08
N GLN A 16 -8.33 25.80 0.74
CA GLN A 16 -9.73 25.53 1.11
C GLN A 16 -9.85 24.91 2.51
N LEU A 17 -9.08 25.40 3.50
CA LEU A 17 -9.01 24.83 4.86
C LEU A 17 -10.35 24.67 5.57
N LYS A 18 -11.33 25.48 5.25
CA LYS A 18 -12.66 25.48 5.86
C LYS A 18 -13.65 24.58 5.11
N GLU A 19 -13.37 24.24 3.87
CA GLU A 19 -14.27 23.40 3.07
C GLU A 19 -14.40 22.01 3.67
N ASN A 20 -15.60 21.46 3.61
CA ASN A 20 -15.93 20.14 4.20
C ASN A 20 -15.66 19.99 5.71
N ALA A 21 -15.48 21.09 6.44
CA ALA A 21 -15.37 21.04 7.89
C ALA A 21 -16.63 20.39 8.52
N LEU A 22 -16.42 19.50 9.49
CA LEU A 22 -17.51 18.82 10.17
C LEU A 22 -18.40 19.82 10.91
N LYS A 23 -19.71 19.71 10.74
CA LYS A 23 -20.70 20.60 11.38
C LYS A 23 -20.81 20.36 12.89
N THR A 24 -20.39 19.20 13.38
CA THR A 24 -20.43 18.86 14.79
C THR A 24 -19.22 19.39 15.56
N LYS A 25 -19.46 19.96 16.74
CA LYS A 25 -18.37 20.40 17.63
C LYS A 25 -17.64 19.26 18.33
N THR A 26 -18.29 18.11 18.48
CA THR A 26 -17.72 16.93 19.16
C THR A 26 -18.03 15.70 18.34
N PRO A 27 -17.22 15.39 17.30
CA PRO A 27 -17.39 14.19 16.49
C PRO A 27 -17.21 12.92 17.31
N VAL A 28 -17.86 11.83 16.86
CA VAL A 28 -17.76 10.49 17.47
C VAL A 28 -17.21 9.51 16.45
N LEU A 29 -16.14 8.84 16.79
CA LEU A 29 -15.47 7.82 15.97
C LEU A 29 -15.79 6.43 16.52
N ASP A 30 -16.17 5.49 15.66
CA ASP A 30 -16.40 4.09 16.04
C ASP A 30 -15.13 3.27 15.75
N VAL A 31 -14.57 2.59 16.76
CA VAL A 31 -13.24 1.95 16.66
C VAL A 31 -13.27 0.54 17.27
N PRO A 32 -12.68 -0.49 16.63
CA PRO A 32 -12.46 -1.78 17.26
C PRO A 32 -11.29 -1.74 18.25
N ARG A 33 -11.21 -2.69 19.14
CA ARG A 33 -9.98 -2.93 19.92
C ARG A 33 -8.82 -3.26 18.99
N GLY A 34 -7.68 -2.63 19.20
CA GLY A 34 -6.49 -2.75 18.32
C GLY A 34 -6.54 -1.88 17.07
N GLY A 35 -7.59 -1.07 16.89
CA GLY A 35 -7.68 -0.07 15.82
C GLY A 35 -7.15 1.30 16.23
N ILE A 36 -7.26 2.28 15.35
CA ILE A 36 -6.83 3.66 15.57
C ILE A 36 -8.00 4.61 15.34
N ALA A 37 -8.30 5.46 16.33
CA ALA A 37 -9.20 6.59 16.15
C ALA A 37 -8.44 7.72 15.46
N SER A 38 -8.92 8.19 14.31
CA SER A 38 -8.24 9.21 13.50
C SER A 38 -9.19 10.34 13.12
N ILE A 39 -8.76 11.59 13.33
CA ILE A 39 -9.52 12.79 12.96
C ILE A 39 -8.55 13.92 12.64
N VAL A 40 -8.93 14.88 11.80
CA VAL A 40 -8.11 16.03 11.47
C VAL A 40 -8.58 17.26 12.24
N LEU A 41 -7.64 17.95 12.89
CA LEU A 41 -7.81 19.28 13.45
C LEU A 41 -7.26 20.30 12.46
N VAL A 42 -8.08 21.23 12.01
CA VAL A 42 -7.71 22.34 11.13
C VAL A 42 -7.57 23.61 11.96
N VAL A 43 -6.47 24.32 11.77
CA VAL A 43 -6.19 25.64 12.35
C VAL A 43 -6.18 26.67 11.21
N ASP A 44 -7.03 27.67 11.32
CA ASP A 44 -7.24 28.71 10.31
C ASP A 44 -7.24 30.11 10.95
N GLN A 45 -7.12 31.14 10.14
CA GLN A 45 -7.12 32.55 10.55
C GLN A 45 -6.03 32.89 11.58
N VAL A 46 -4.82 32.41 11.29
CA VAL A 46 -3.56 32.81 11.94
C VAL A 46 -2.57 33.25 10.86
N SER A 47 -1.54 34.01 11.22
CA SER A 47 -0.49 34.36 10.27
C SER A 47 0.43 33.17 9.98
N ALA A 48 1.12 33.17 8.83
CA ALA A 48 2.06 32.11 8.45
C ALA A 48 3.20 31.92 9.45
N GLU A 49 3.57 32.98 10.17
CA GLU A 49 4.66 32.94 11.16
C GLU A 49 4.21 32.52 12.56
N THR A 50 2.90 32.38 12.78
CA THR A 50 2.36 32.03 14.11
C THR A 50 2.75 30.59 14.46
N GLU A 51 3.38 30.39 15.61
CA GLU A 51 3.62 29.07 16.16
C GLU A 51 2.36 28.57 16.86
N ILE A 52 1.91 27.39 16.47
CA ILE A 52 0.76 26.71 17.06
C ILE A 52 1.26 25.57 17.93
N SER A 53 0.78 25.52 19.17
CA SER A 53 1.02 24.40 20.07
C SER A 53 -0.28 23.62 20.33
N ILE A 54 -0.20 22.29 20.30
CA ILE A 54 -1.30 21.37 20.56
C ILE A 54 -0.88 20.38 21.64
N ALA A 55 -1.67 20.27 22.69
CA ALA A 55 -1.51 19.27 23.72
C ALA A 55 -2.78 18.45 23.89
N ALA A 56 -2.66 17.11 23.91
CA ALA A 56 -3.76 16.22 24.23
C ALA A 56 -3.76 15.89 25.73
N ASP A 57 -4.94 15.83 26.32
CA ASP A 57 -5.15 15.40 27.72
C ASP A 57 -4.89 13.90 27.94
N THR A 58 -4.89 13.13 26.86
CA THR A 58 -4.75 11.68 26.90
C THR A 58 -3.36 11.22 26.41
N PRO A 59 -2.56 10.55 27.27
CA PRO A 59 -1.26 10.00 26.85
C PRO A 59 -1.39 8.98 25.73
N GLY A 60 -0.45 9.02 24.76
CA GLY A 60 -0.42 8.12 23.60
C GLY A 60 -1.17 8.66 22.38
N CYS A 61 -1.75 9.85 22.47
CA CYS A 61 -2.23 10.58 21.31
C CYS A 61 -1.03 10.97 20.41
N GLN A 62 -1.13 10.67 19.13
CA GLN A 62 -0.11 10.99 18.11
C GLN A 62 -0.59 12.16 17.28
N LEU A 63 0.30 13.11 17.04
CA LEU A 63 0.03 14.33 16.29
C LEU A 63 0.98 14.42 15.10
N CYS A 64 0.41 14.48 13.90
CA CYS A 64 1.18 14.62 12.67
C CYS A 64 0.71 15.87 11.91
N GLU A 65 1.62 16.82 11.69
CA GLU A 65 1.40 17.94 10.79
C GLU A 65 1.13 17.40 9.38
N MET A 66 0.06 17.86 8.75
CA MET A 66 -0.24 17.53 7.37
C MET A 66 0.55 18.45 6.45
N VAL A 67 1.35 17.87 5.59
CA VAL A 67 2.17 18.61 4.62
C VAL A 67 1.53 18.47 3.24
N ASP A 68 1.53 19.53 2.45
CA ASP A 68 0.93 19.52 1.13
C ASP A 68 1.92 19.11 0.04
N VAL A 69 1.39 18.50 -1.01
CA VAL A 69 2.10 18.09 -2.22
C VAL A 69 1.43 18.66 -3.47
N CYS A 70 2.18 18.81 -4.54
CA CYS A 70 1.67 19.27 -5.82
C CYS A 70 1.16 18.10 -6.67
N VAL A 71 -0.13 18.10 -7.00
CA VAL A 71 -0.66 17.29 -8.08
C VAL A 71 -0.45 18.08 -9.37
N ASN A 72 0.63 17.77 -10.06
CA ASN A 72 1.08 18.50 -11.25
C ASN A 72 0.35 18.07 -12.54
N ILE A 73 -0.10 16.80 -12.62
CA ILE A 73 -0.82 16.21 -13.77
C ILE A 73 -1.88 15.25 -13.22
N ASN A 74 -3.08 15.24 -13.80
CA ASN A 74 -4.12 14.27 -13.43
C ASN A 74 -3.89 12.88 -14.03
N THR A 75 -4.56 11.89 -13.46
CA THR A 75 -4.69 10.54 -14.01
C THR A 75 -5.53 10.57 -15.29
N ALA A 76 -5.19 9.73 -16.27
CA ALA A 76 -5.99 9.53 -17.46
C ALA A 76 -7.21 8.62 -17.21
N GLU A 77 -8.18 8.64 -18.13
CA GLU A 77 -9.41 7.84 -18.01
C GLU A 77 -9.14 6.33 -18.02
N ASP A 78 -8.11 5.89 -18.73
CA ASP A 78 -7.74 4.48 -18.87
C ASP A 78 -6.63 4.05 -17.90
N CYS A 79 -5.46 4.65 -18.07
CA CYS A 79 -4.23 4.24 -17.42
C CYS A 79 -3.16 5.34 -17.55
N PHE A 80 -2.23 5.44 -16.62
CA PHE A 80 -1.17 6.44 -16.59
C PHE A 80 -1.68 7.88 -16.28
N ALA A 81 -0.80 8.86 -16.38
CA ALA A 81 -1.17 10.27 -16.28
C ALA A 81 -1.72 10.80 -17.61
N ALA A 82 -2.54 11.85 -17.53
CA ALA A 82 -3.19 12.49 -18.69
C ALA A 82 -2.20 13.38 -19.47
N MET A 83 -1.21 12.73 -20.08
CA MET A 83 -0.18 13.33 -20.93
C MET A 83 -0.24 12.76 -22.34
N ASN A 84 0.41 13.44 -23.30
CA ASN A 84 0.54 12.96 -24.68
C ASN A 84 -0.81 12.70 -25.37
N GLY A 85 -1.80 13.58 -25.15
CA GLY A 85 -3.12 13.48 -25.77
C GLY A 85 -4.12 12.56 -25.05
N LYS A 86 -3.76 11.96 -23.91
CA LYS A 86 -4.70 11.21 -23.08
C LYS A 86 -5.68 12.15 -22.38
N THR A 87 -6.94 11.71 -22.30
CA THR A 87 -8.01 12.46 -21.64
C THR A 87 -7.91 12.33 -20.12
N VAL A 88 -8.04 13.46 -19.40
CA VAL A 88 -8.15 13.49 -17.95
C VAL A 88 -9.35 12.64 -17.49
N SER A 89 -9.16 11.86 -16.46
CA SER A 89 -10.22 11.06 -15.84
C SER A 89 -11.40 11.94 -15.40
N LYS A 90 -12.61 11.53 -15.75
CA LYS A 90 -13.85 12.14 -15.24
C LYS A 90 -14.03 11.95 -13.74
N SER A 91 -13.29 11.02 -13.15
CA SER A 91 -13.30 10.75 -11.72
C SER A 91 -12.24 11.55 -10.95
N ALA A 92 -11.50 12.45 -11.61
CA ALA A 92 -10.59 13.36 -10.92
C ALA A 92 -11.39 14.32 -10.04
N VAL A 93 -11.07 14.36 -8.73
CA VAL A 93 -11.79 15.20 -7.76
C VAL A 93 -11.45 16.69 -7.91
N ARG A 94 -10.29 17.00 -8.52
CA ARG A 94 -9.85 18.36 -8.81
C ARG A 94 -8.90 18.33 -10.02
N LEU A 95 -8.97 19.40 -10.85
CA LEU A 95 -8.08 19.50 -12.01
C LEU A 95 -6.72 20.08 -11.63
N ALA A 96 -5.65 19.41 -12.08
CA ALA A 96 -4.27 19.86 -11.91
C ALA A 96 -3.97 21.16 -12.70
N PRO A 97 -3.00 21.99 -12.24
CA PRO A 97 -2.21 21.79 -11.04
C PRO A 97 -2.91 22.29 -9.77
N TYR A 98 -2.72 21.60 -8.66
CA TYR A 98 -3.20 22.01 -7.32
C TYR A 98 -2.33 21.40 -6.22
N ARG A 99 -2.48 21.90 -4.99
CA ARG A 99 -1.84 21.31 -3.81
C ARG A 99 -2.87 20.63 -2.91
N VAL A 100 -2.48 19.51 -2.31
CA VAL A 100 -3.32 18.71 -1.42
C VAL A 100 -2.48 18.17 -0.26
N TYR A 101 -3.06 18.10 0.94
CA TYR A 101 -2.39 17.51 2.09
C TYR A 101 -2.38 15.99 1.98
N ASP A 102 -1.17 15.36 1.92
CA ASP A 102 -1.01 13.91 1.94
C ASP A 102 0.10 13.46 2.90
N PRO A 103 1.37 13.96 2.87
CA PRO A 103 2.38 13.55 3.84
C PRO A 103 2.02 13.92 5.27
N LEU A 104 2.34 13.03 6.21
CA LEU A 104 2.08 13.17 7.64
C LEU A 104 3.41 13.23 8.40
N LYS A 105 3.82 14.44 8.77
CA LYS A 105 5.05 14.70 9.52
C LYS A 105 4.78 14.62 11.02
N PRO A 106 5.46 13.75 11.79
CA PRO A 106 5.39 13.77 13.25
C PRO A 106 5.80 15.14 13.78
N CYS A 107 4.93 15.85 14.49
CA CYS A 107 5.20 17.24 14.88
C CYS A 107 5.37 17.45 16.39
N GLY A 108 5.23 16.42 17.21
CA GLY A 108 5.36 16.56 18.66
C GLY A 108 4.39 17.57 19.30
N GLY A 109 3.38 18.03 18.55
CA GLY A 109 2.38 18.99 18.98
C GLY A 109 2.69 20.44 18.62
N THR A 110 3.68 20.73 17.76
CA THR A 110 3.98 22.10 17.31
C THR A 110 4.10 22.18 15.79
N PHE A 111 3.57 23.24 15.19
CA PHE A 111 3.72 23.58 13.77
C PHE A 111 3.53 25.08 13.55
N ARG A 112 3.70 25.58 12.33
CA ARG A 112 3.58 27.01 12.02
C ARG A 112 2.50 27.33 11.01
N GLY A 113 1.83 28.47 11.21
CA GLY A 113 0.86 29.06 10.32
C GLY A 113 -0.51 28.36 10.29
N PRO A 114 -1.38 28.71 9.35
CA PRO A 114 -2.60 27.98 9.10
C PRO A 114 -2.27 26.62 8.51
N GLY A 115 -3.00 25.58 8.90
CA GLY A 115 -2.72 24.22 8.45
C GLY A 115 -3.59 23.18 9.18
N ALA A 116 -3.16 21.95 9.12
CA ALA A 116 -3.90 20.85 9.70
C ALA A 116 -2.98 19.83 10.39
N VAL A 117 -3.53 19.16 11.38
CA VAL A 117 -2.88 18.09 12.12
C VAL A 117 -3.78 16.86 12.14
N LEU A 118 -3.26 15.73 11.67
CA LEU A 118 -3.91 14.43 11.91
C LEU A 118 -3.68 14.03 13.36
N VAL A 119 -4.77 13.81 14.07
CA VAL A 119 -4.81 13.37 15.46
C VAL A 119 -5.17 11.90 15.47
N GLN A 120 -4.29 11.04 15.98
CA GLN A 120 -4.48 9.61 16.05
C GLN A 120 -4.35 9.08 17.47
N PHE A 121 -5.26 8.20 17.86
CA PHE A 121 -5.20 7.50 19.14
C PHE A 121 -5.30 5.99 18.93
N PRO A 122 -4.18 5.25 19.09
CA PRO A 122 -4.18 3.79 19.04
C PRO A 122 -4.94 3.17 20.21
N VAL A 123 -6.01 2.44 19.92
CA VAL A 123 -6.83 1.78 20.92
C VAL A 123 -6.23 0.43 21.29
N LYS A 124 -5.93 0.22 22.57
CA LYS A 124 -5.34 -1.03 23.04
C LYS A 124 -6.27 -2.23 22.78
N ARG A 125 -5.69 -3.40 22.52
CA ARG A 125 -6.44 -4.65 22.28
C ARG A 125 -7.27 -5.12 23.49
N ASN A 126 -6.93 -4.67 24.68
CA ASN A 126 -7.66 -4.93 25.93
C ASN A 126 -8.42 -3.71 26.43
N ALA A 127 -8.64 -2.69 25.61
CA ALA A 127 -9.37 -1.49 25.99
C ALA A 127 -10.80 -1.84 26.45
N LYS A 128 -11.29 -1.11 27.45
CA LYS A 128 -12.70 -1.21 27.87
C LYS A 128 -13.60 -0.68 26.74
N THR A 129 -14.74 -1.34 26.54
CA THR A 129 -15.76 -0.89 25.59
C THR A 129 -16.49 0.35 26.10
N GLY A 130 -17.02 1.13 25.16
CA GLY A 130 -17.81 2.32 25.47
C GLY A 130 -17.17 3.60 24.95
N GLU A 131 -17.81 4.72 25.27
CA GLU A 131 -17.38 6.05 24.83
C GLU A 131 -16.26 6.59 25.72
N ASN A 132 -15.31 7.24 25.08
CA ASN A 132 -14.19 7.96 25.68
C ASN A 132 -14.08 9.33 25.00
N THR A 133 -13.50 10.30 25.67
CA THR A 133 -13.27 11.65 25.13
C THR A 133 -11.78 11.97 25.15
N ILE A 134 -11.31 12.63 24.12
CA ILE A 134 -9.99 13.25 24.06
C ILE A 134 -10.19 14.74 23.84
N THR A 135 -9.54 15.54 24.67
CA THR A 135 -9.54 17.01 24.56
C THR A 135 -8.16 17.50 24.16
N LEU A 136 -8.12 18.30 23.11
CA LEU A 136 -6.95 19.01 22.65
C LEU A 136 -6.99 20.45 23.15
N THR A 137 -5.90 20.90 23.71
CA THR A 137 -5.66 22.31 23.98
C THR A 137 -4.80 22.87 22.86
N VAL A 138 -5.28 23.89 22.16
CA VAL A 138 -4.61 24.57 21.04
C VAL A 138 -4.29 26.00 21.43
N SER A 139 -3.07 26.44 21.24
CA SER A 139 -2.63 27.81 21.55
C SER A 139 -1.78 28.39 20.42
N ASP A 140 -1.98 29.68 20.14
CA ASP A 140 -1.15 30.48 19.24
C ASP A 140 -0.27 31.49 20.02
N GLY A 141 -0.11 31.27 21.33
CA GLY A 141 0.61 32.14 22.24
C GLY A 141 -0.22 33.31 22.82
N ALA A 142 -1.19 33.80 22.06
CA ALA A 142 -2.10 34.89 22.48
C ALA A 142 -3.47 34.37 22.95
N GLU A 143 -3.95 33.32 22.33
CA GLU A 143 -5.25 32.70 22.60
C GLU A 143 -5.08 31.19 22.87
N ARG A 144 -5.93 30.66 23.75
CA ARG A 144 -6.01 29.23 24.05
C ARG A 144 -7.44 28.76 23.85
N LYS A 145 -7.60 27.65 23.09
CA LYS A 145 -8.90 27.02 22.82
C LYS A 145 -8.86 25.53 23.08
N GLU A 146 -10.00 24.96 23.44
CA GLU A 146 -10.16 23.51 23.60
C GLU A 146 -11.07 22.95 22.50
N MET A 147 -10.66 21.80 21.98
CA MET A 147 -11.40 21.01 20.99
C MET A 147 -11.46 19.56 21.44
N SER A 148 -12.67 19.00 21.52
CA SER A 148 -12.86 17.62 21.95
C SER A 148 -13.47 16.75 20.86
N PHE A 149 -13.06 15.49 20.82
CA PHE A 149 -13.74 14.44 20.05
C PHE A 149 -13.97 13.21 20.94
N ARG A 150 -14.96 12.40 20.58
CA ARG A 150 -15.24 11.15 21.26
C ARG A 150 -14.90 9.97 20.36
N TYR A 151 -14.52 8.86 20.99
CA TYR A 151 -14.40 7.58 20.30
C TYR A 151 -15.11 6.49 21.09
N CYS A 152 -15.85 5.64 20.38
CA CYS A 152 -16.58 4.51 20.95
C CYS A 152 -15.80 3.21 20.64
N VAL A 153 -15.31 2.54 21.67
CA VAL A 153 -14.61 1.25 21.54
C VAL A 153 -15.63 0.13 21.50
N HIS A 154 -15.68 -0.59 20.38
CA HIS A 154 -16.50 -1.79 20.22
C HIS A 154 -15.81 -3.05 20.75
N ALA A 155 -16.60 -4.07 21.17
CA ALA A 155 -16.06 -5.29 21.79
C ALA A 155 -15.24 -6.18 20.84
N VAL A 156 -15.39 -6.00 19.53
CA VAL A 156 -14.60 -6.72 18.53
C VAL A 156 -13.11 -6.34 18.58
N THR A 157 -12.23 -7.33 18.45
CA THR A 157 -10.78 -7.14 18.45
C THR A 157 -10.21 -7.46 17.08
N LEU A 158 -9.44 -6.51 16.52
CA LEU A 158 -8.71 -6.76 15.28
C LEU A 158 -7.64 -7.84 15.48
N PRO A 159 -7.44 -8.75 14.52
CA PRO A 159 -6.29 -9.65 14.53
C PRO A 159 -4.98 -8.86 14.53
N GLU A 160 -3.96 -9.42 15.17
CA GLU A 160 -2.60 -8.89 15.00
C GLU A 160 -2.13 -9.12 13.56
N VAL A 161 -1.35 -8.17 13.05
CA VAL A 161 -0.69 -8.35 11.77
C VAL A 161 0.37 -9.44 11.91
N GLY A 162 0.35 -10.42 11.00
CA GLY A 162 1.29 -11.55 11.07
C GLY A 162 0.82 -12.71 10.19
N LYS A 163 0.99 -13.92 10.69
CA LYS A 163 0.72 -15.15 9.93
C LYS A 163 -0.73 -15.26 9.44
N ASP A 164 -1.69 -14.94 10.31
CA ASP A 164 -3.11 -15.20 10.07
C ASP A 164 -3.89 -13.97 9.60
N SER A 165 -3.22 -12.84 9.40
CA SER A 165 -3.82 -11.65 8.79
C SER A 165 -3.90 -11.78 7.27
N ILE A 166 -4.68 -10.88 6.62
CA ILE A 166 -4.73 -10.77 5.16
C ILE A 166 -3.34 -10.56 4.60
N PHE A 167 -3.10 -11.05 3.38
CA PHE A 167 -1.84 -10.78 2.69
C PHE A 167 -1.84 -9.35 2.15
N LEU A 168 -0.85 -8.57 2.56
CA LEU A 168 -0.60 -7.23 2.05
C LEU A 168 0.87 -7.06 1.77
N THR A 169 1.21 -6.71 0.53
CA THR A 169 2.57 -6.44 0.10
C THR A 169 2.65 -5.15 -0.69
N ASN A 170 3.61 -4.29 -0.33
CA ASN A 170 4.06 -3.16 -1.14
C ASN A 170 5.57 -3.29 -1.30
N TRP A 171 6.08 -3.01 -2.51
CA TRP A 171 7.49 -3.21 -2.79
C TRP A 171 8.32 -1.96 -2.47
N THR A 172 9.51 -2.17 -1.91
CA THR A 172 10.47 -1.11 -1.60
C THR A 172 11.50 -0.93 -2.72
N SER A 173 11.80 0.31 -3.03
CA SER A 173 12.94 0.67 -3.88
C SER A 173 14.24 0.65 -3.08
N TRP A 174 15.14 -0.28 -3.42
CA TRP A 174 16.47 -0.38 -2.79
C TRP A 174 17.34 0.82 -3.11
N ALA A 175 17.24 1.38 -4.32
CA ALA A 175 17.94 2.60 -4.70
C ALA A 175 17.53 3.77 -3.78
N ASN A 176 16.24 3.88 -3.46
CA ASN A 176 15.75 4.93 -2.57
C ASN A 176 16.11 4.65 -1.11
N LEU A 177 16.07 3.40 -0.65
CA LEU A 177 16.58 3.04 0.69
C LEU A 177 18.05 3.44 0.88
N LYS A 178 18.92 3.19 -0.11
CA LYS A 178 20.32 3.66 -0.10
C LYS A 178 20.38 5.18 0.01
N ARG A 179 19.63 5.88 -0.80
CA ARG A 179 19.59 7.34 -0.85
C ARG A 179 19.10 7.94 0.47
N GLU A 180 17.98 7.46 0.98
CA GLU A 180 17.37 7.91 2.24
C GLU A 180 18.26 7.62 3.44
N SER A 181 19.00 6.51 3.41
CA SER A 181 19.98 6.19 4.45
C SER A 181 21.26 7.04 4.36
N GLY A 182 21.55 7.64 3.22
CA GLY A 182 22.84 8.29 2.93
C GLY A 182 24.02 7.32 3.04
N ALA A 183 23.83 6.03 2.72
CA ALA A 183 24.83 4.99 2.91
C ALA A 183 24.70 3.86 1.89
N GLU A 184 25.79 3.16 1.64
CA GLU A 184 25.78 1.96 0.80
C GLU A 184 24.96 0.84 1.43
N ALA A 185 24.41 -0.04 0.56
CA ALA A 185 23.65 -1.20 0.98
C ALA A 185 24.44 -2.06 1.98
N PHE A 186 23.70 -2.71 2.87
CA PHE A 186 24.22 -3.63 3.90
C PHE A 186 25.02 -2.98 5.06
N THR A 187 25.20 -1.65 5.05
CA THR A 187 25.78 -0.94 6.19
C THR A 187 24.80 -0.79 7.35
N ALA A 188 25.29 -0.45 8.54
CA ALA A 188 24.45 -0.24 9.72
C ALA A 188 23.40 0.87 9.51
N LYS A 189 23.75 1.97 8.78
CA LYS A 189 22.81 3.04 8.45
C LYS A 189 21.72 2.55 7.50
N PHE A 190 22.08 1.79 6.47
CA PHE A 190 21.13 1.18 5.54
C PHE A 190 20.14 0.28 6.28
N TRP A 191 20.61 -0.63 7.15
CA TRP A 191 19.75 -1.52 7.90
C TRP A 191 18.80 -0.80 8.86
N ARG A 192 19.22 0.32 9.45
CA ARG A 192 18.31 1.18 10.24
C ARG A 192 17.18 1.73 9.38
N LYS A 193 17.50 2.23 8.16
CA LYS A 193 16.49 2.74 7.24
C LYS A 193 15.52 1.65 6.81
N VAL A 194 16.01 0.44 6.49
CA VAL A 194 15.14 -0.72 6.22
C VAL A 194 14.21 -1.00 7.40
N ALA A 195 14.71 -0.94 8.64
CA ALA A 195 13.91 -1.16 9.84
C ALA A 195 12.82 -0.09 10.05
N GLU A 196 13.11 1.18 9.74
CA GLU A 196 12.12 2.28 9.78
C GLU A 196 10.98 2.02 8.79
N HIS A 197 11.32 1.64 7.54
CA HIS A 197 10.30 1.27 6.54
C HIS A 197 9.51 0.02 6.97
N ALA A 198 10.16 -0.99 7.52
CA ALA A 198 9.49 -2.19 8.01
C ALA A 198 8.50 -1.87 9.15
N ALA A 199 8.87 -0.96 10.07
CA ALA A 199 7.97 -0.49 11.12
C ALA A 199 6.75 0.26 10.54
N MET A 200 6.95 1.12 9.54
CA MET A 200 5.87 1.82 8.84
C MET A 200 4.96 0.85 8.07
N MET A 201 5.53 -0.16 7.40
CA MET A 201 4.76 -1.23 6.76
C MET A 201 3.91 -2.01 7.77
N ARG A 202 4.47 -2.33 8.94
CA ARG A 202 3.73 -2.96 10.02
C ARG A 202 2.57 -2.09 10.51
N HIS A 203 2.80 -0.77 10.65
CA HIS A 203 1.74 0.20 10.96
C HIS A 203 0.64 0.19 9.89
N ALA A 204 1.00 0.14 8.60
CA ALA A 204 0.08 0.01 7.46
C ALA A 204 -0.65 -1.35 7.38
N ARG A 205 -0.46 -2.26 8.35
CA ARG A 205 -0.97 -3.63 8.40
C ARG A 205 -0.37 -4.57 7.34
N GLN A 206 0.74 -4.20 6.72
CA GLN A 206 1.46 -5.09 5.80
C GLN A 206 2.09 -6.26 6.57
N ASN A 207 1.87 -7.49 6.06
CA ASN A 207 2.38 -8.72 6.66
C ASN A 207 3.32 -9.52 5.75
N MET A 208 3.59 -9.01 4.55
CA MET A 208 4.48 -9.61 3.56
C MET A 208 5.46 -8.57 3.03
N PHE A 209 6.67 -8.97 2.70
CA PHE A 209 7.70 -8.09 2.12
C PHE A 209 8.39 -8.77 0.96
N LEU A 210 8.73 -7.98 -0.07
CA LEU A 210 9.50 -8.43 -1.22
C LEU A 210 10.99 -8.55 -0.85
N VAL A 211 11.59 -9.70 -1.19
CA VAL A 211 13.03 -9.90 -1.20
C VAL A 211 13.53 -9.68 -2.63
N PRO A 212 14.07 -8.52 -3.00
CA PRO A 212 14.67 -8.35 -4.31
C PRO A 212 15.92 -9.22 -4.39
N LEU A 213 15.98 -10.15 -5.35
CA LEU A 213 17.07 -11.13 -5.40
C LEU A 213 18.38 -10.55 -5.92
N THR A 214 18.33 -9.64 -6.89
CA THR A 214 19.51 -9.05 -7.55
C THR A 214 20.57 -8.50 -6.57
N PRO A 215 20.24 -7.77 -5.48
CA PRO A 215 21.25 -7.30 -4.53
C PRO A 215 22.00 -8.39 -3.78
N PHE A 216 21.47 -9.61 -3.72
CA PHE A 216 22.05 -10.75 -3.02
C PHE A 216 22.73 -11.75 -3.97
N LEU A 217 22.65 -11.53 -5.28
CA LEU A 217 23.28 -12.37 -6.28
C LEU A 217 24.53 -11.70 -6.83
N LYS A 218 25.62 -12.46 -6.91
CA LYS A 218 26.79 -12.09 -7.71
C LYS A 218 26.83 -12.99 -8.92
N TYR A 219 26.95 -12.39 -10.08
CA TYR A 219 27.16 -13.09 -11.35
C TYR A 219 28.52 -12.71 -11.92
N ASP A 220 29.38 -13.70 -12.08
CA ASP A 220 30.74 -13.52 -12.61
C ASP A 220 31.10 -14.71 -13.50
N ASN A 221 31.45 -14.43 -14.76
CA ASN A 221 31.91 -15.41 -15.74
C ASN A 221 31.04 -16.68 -15.84
N GLY A 222 29.71 -16.51 -15.85
CA GLY A 222 28.76 -17.62 -15.95
C GLY A 222 28.45 -18.33 -14.63
N SER A 223 28.98 -17.84 -13.51
CA SER A 223 28.75 -18.42 -12.17
C SER A 223 27.94 -17.50 -11.30
N PHE A 224 27.00 -18.08 -10.55
CA PHE A 224 26.19 -17.38 -9.54
C PHE A 224 26.65 -17.73 -8.13
N SER A 225 26.63 -16.73 -7.25
CA SER A 225 26.75 -16.94 -5.81
C SER A 225 25.70 -16.12 -5.05
N LEU A 226 25.13 -16.68 -3.97
CA LEU A 226 24.09 -16.05 -3.15
C LEU A 226 24.68 -15.54 -1.84
N ASP A 227 24.52 -14.25 -1.55
CA ASP A 227 24.86 -13.66 -0.25
C ASP A 227 23.82 -14.02 0.81
N THR A 228 23.96 -15.22 1.36
CA THR A 228 23.06 -15.75 2.38
C THR A 228 23.12 -14.99 3.70
N LYS A 229 24.24 -14.31 3.99
CA LYS A 229 24.41 -13.52 5.24
C LYS A 229 23.50 -12.29 5.22
N ASN A 230 23.58 -11.48 4.18
CA ASN A 230 22.77 -10.28 4.06
C ASN A 230 21.30 -10.61 3.76
N LEU A 231 21.01 -11.67 3.01
CA LEU A 231 19.65 -12.16 2.81
C LEU A 231 18.99 -12.57 4.15
N LYS A 232 19.71 -13.30 5.00
CA LYS A 232 19.23 -13.63 6.35
C LYS A 232 19.01 -12.39 7.19
N LYS A 233 19.89 -11.38 7.09
CA LYS A 233 19.75 -10.11 7.82
C LYS A 233 18.50 -9.36 7.38
N LEU A 234 18.20 -9.29 6.08
CA LEU A 234 16.99 -8.67 5.56
C LEU A 234 15.73 -9.31 6.17
N ILE A 235 15.64 -10.65 6.07
CA ILE A 235 14.50 -11.41 6.59
C ILE A 235 14.34 -11.17 8.09
N GLN A 236 15.45 -11.11 8.85
CA GLN A 236 15.42 -10.83 10.28
C GLN A 236 14.85 -9.45 10.58
N VAL A 237 15.28 -8.40 9.85
CA VAL A 237 14.80 -7.02 10.06
C VAL A 237 13.28 -6.93 9.90
N TYR A 238 12.72 -7.52 8.84
CA TYR A 238 11.27 -7.53 8.63
C TYR A 238 10.53 -8.42 9.64
N THR A 239 11.12 -9.56 10.02
CA THR A 239 10.54 -10.44 11.05
C THR A 239 10.51 -9.76 12.42
N ASP A 240 11.56 -9.03 12.79
CA ASP A 240 11.63 -8.25 14.04
C ASP A 240 10.57 -7.14 14.08
N ALA A 241 10.24 -6.56 12.93
CA ALA A 241 9.12 -5.62 12.79
C ALA A 241 7.73 -6.29 12.86
N GLY A 242 7.65 -7.63 12.89
CA GLY A 242 6.40 -8.39 12.95
C GLY A 242 5.78 -8.72 11.59
N ILE A 243 6.54 -8.58 10.49
CA ILE A 243 6.12 -8.97 9.15
C ILE A 243 6.48 -10.44 8.93
N HIS A 244 5.48 -11.28 8.61
CA HIS A 244 5.63 -12.72 8.62
C HIS A 244 6.01 -13.33 7.26
N TRP A 245 5.28 -12.94 6.21
CA TRP A 245 5.37 -13.58 4.90
C TRP A 245 6.50 -13.00 4.06
N ILE A 246 7.07 -13.82 3.20
CA ILE A 246 8.19 -13.47 2.32
C ILE A 246 7.74 -13.67 0.88
N GLU A 247 7.79 -12.60 0.11
CA GLU A 247 7.66 -12.61 -1.34
C GLU A 247 9.06 -12.71 -1.94
N GLY A 248 9.41 -13.86 -2.51
CA GLY A 248 10.66 -14.01 -3.26
C GLY A 248 10.58 -13.18 -4.54
N GLY A 249 11.58 -12.35 -4.79
CA GLY A 249 11.60 -11.45 -5.94
C GLY A 249 11.71 -12.18 -7.27
N HIS A 250 11.44 -11.45 -8.34
CA HIS A 250 11.43 -11.96 -9.71
C HIS A 250 12.73 -12.69 -10.06
N LEU A 251 12.61 -13.82 -10.75
CA LEU A 251 13.73 -14.63 -11.23
C LEU A 251 14.08 -14.33 -12.69
N ALA A 252 13.15 -13.67 -13.39
CA ALA A 252 13.32 -13.23 -14.76
C ALA A 252 12.57 -11.90 -14.99
N HIS A 253 12.91 -11.20 -16.05
CA HIS A 253 12.25 -9.97 -16.49
C HIS A 253 12.06 -10.03 -18.00
N ARG A 254 11.19 -9.16 -18.55
CA ARG A 254 11.00 -9.08 -20.01
C ARG A 254 12.32 -8.78 -20.70
N GLY A 255 12.56 -9.51 -21.81
CA GLY A 255 13.73 -9.33 -22.67
C GLY A 255 13.63 -8.07 -23.53
N ALA A 256 14.54 -7.98 -24.48
CA ALA A 256 14.53 -6.93 -25.50
C ALA A 256 13.19 -6.94 -26.25
N GLY A 257 12.55 -5.79 -26.41
CA GLY A 257 11.22 -5.66 -27.00
C GLY A 257 10.19 -5.06 -26.03
N GLY A 258 10.55 -4.83 -24.78
CA GLY A 258 9.71 -4.15 -23.78
C GLY A 258 8.46 -4.95 -23.45
N TRP A 259 7.30 -4.29 -23.41
CA TRP A 259 6.04 -4.90 -22.96
C TRP A 259 5.64 -6.15 -23.76
N THR A 260 5.80 -6.12 -25.07
CA THR A 260 5.43 -7.20 -25.99
C THR A 260 6.55 -8.20 -26.27
N ALA A 261 7.64 -8.18 -25.49
CA ALA A 261 8.71 -9.17 -25.62
C ALA A 261 8.13 -10.60 -25.49
N ALA A 262 8.45 -11.45 -26.47
CA ALA A 262 7.98 -12.83 -26.51
C ALA A 262 8.73 -13.76 -25.54
N ASP A 263 9.77 -13.27 -24.88
CA ASP A 263 10.62 -14.05 -23.99
C ASP A 263 10.91 -13.32 -22.68
N PHE A 264 11.33 -14.08 -21.69
CA PHE A 264 11.89 -13.59 -20.44
C PHE A 264 13.38 -13.89 -20.37
N GLU A 265 14.14 -12.98 -19.78
CA GLU A 265 15.56 -13.09 -19.52
C GLU A 265 15.79 -13.32 -18.02
N VAL A 266 16.65 -14.28 -17.70
CA VAL A 266 17.06 -14.57 -16.31
C VAL A 266 17.76 -13.34 -15.72
N ILE A 267 17.46 -13.00 -14.49
CA ILE A 267 18.11 -11.86 -13.79
C ILE A 267 19.63 -12.02 -13.79
N CYS A 268 20.35 -10.91 -13.89
CA CYS A 268 21.80 -10.78 -13.93
C CYS A 268 22.45 -11.30 -15.24
N SER A 269 22.18 -12.52 -15.69
CA SER A 269 22.82 -13.12 -16.88
C SER A 269 22.22 -12.63 -18.19
N LYS A 270 20.94 -12.28 -18.20
CA LYS A 270 20.14 -11.93 -19.39
C LYS A 270 20.00 -13.07 -20.42
N ASN A 271 20.25 -14.31 -20.02
CA ASN A 271 19.99 -15.45 -20.89
C ASN A 271 18.48 -15.71 -20.98
N SER A 272 18.00 -16.05 -22.18
CA SER A 272 16.62 -16.47 -22.41
C SER A 272 16.23 -17.63 -21.51
N VAL A 273 15.08 -17.56 -20.85
CA VAL A 273 14.56 -18.67 -20.01
C VAL A 273 14.29 -19.92 -20.83
N GLN A 274 14.09 -19.80 -22.14
CA GLN A 274 13.84 -20.91 -23.08
C GLN A 274 15.15 -21.58 -23.57
N SER A 275 16.31 -21.01 -23.23
CA SER A 275 17.61 -21.54 -23.64
C SER A 275 18.20 -22.53 -22.64
N VAL A 276 19.15 -23.35 -23.09
CA VAL A 276 19.94 -24.23 -22.22
C VAL A 276 20.73 -23.41 -21.19
N ALA A 277 21.28 -22.27 -21.61
CA ALA A 277 22.00 -21.35 -20.71
C ALA A 277 21.07 -20.80 -19.62
N GLY A 278 19.88 -20.28 -19.98
CA GLY A 278 18.90 -19.79 -19.01
C GLY A 278 18.40 -20.86 -18.03
N ASN A 279 18.22 -22.10 -18.50
CA ASN A 279 17.92 -23.23 -17.61
C ASN A 279 19.07 -23.48 -16.61
N SER A 280 20.32 -23.42 -17.06
CA SER A 280 21.49 -23.57 -16.19
C SER A 280 21.58 -22.45 -15.15
N ASP A 281 21.32 -21.21 -15.59
CA ASP A 281 21.31 -20.04 -14.72
C ASP A 281 20.21 -20.11 -13.66
N LEU A 282 18.97 -20.47 -14.05
CA LEU A 282 17.88 -20.68 -13.11
C LEU A 282 18.20 -21.78 -12.09
N ALA A 283 18.83 -22.88 -12.52
CA ALA A 283 19.31 -23.90 -11.61
C ALA A 283 20.35 -23.37 -10.61
N ALA A 284 21.29 -22.54 -11.10
CA ALA A 284 22.35 -21.96 -10.29
C ALA A 284 21.83 -20.90 -9.29
N ILE A 285 20.71 -20.25 -9.58
CA ILE A 285 20.05 -19.31 -8.65
C ILE A 285 19.11 -20.04 -7.70
N CYS A 286 18.22 -20.88 -8.25
CA CYS A 286 17.11 -21.44 -7.46
C CYS A 286 17.57 -22.53 -6.46
N ARG A 287 18.57 -23.36 -6.79
CA ARG A 287 19.03 -24.40 -5.88
C ARG A 287 19.65 -23.83 -4.60
N PRO A 288 20.65 -22.92 -4.65
CA PRO A 288 21.16 -22.29 -3.43
C PRO A 288 20.11 -21.51 -2.64
N LEU A 289 19.16 -20.88 -3.35
CA LEU A 289 18.04 -20.20 -2.70
C LEU A 289 17.12 -21.20 -1.96
N MET A 290 16.80 -22.34 -2.58
CA MET A 290 16.00 -23.38 -1.94
C MET A 290 16.71 -24.01 -0.75
N ASP A 291 18.03 -24.24 -0.85
CA ASP A 291 18.83 -24.72 0.27
C ASP A 291 18.86 -23.73 1.44
N PHE A 292 18.95 -22.41 1.13
CA PHE A 292 18.82 -21.36 2.12
C PHE A 292 17.44 -21.35 2.78
N ILE A 293 16.36 -21.47 2.00
CA ILE A 293 14.97 -21.51 2.49
C ILE A 293 14.79 -22.70 3.45
N ARG A 294 15.22 -23.90 3.08
CA ARG A 294 15.15 -25.12 3.91
C ARG A 294 15.97 -25.00 5.18
N LYS A 295 17.23 -24.58 5.05
CA LYS A 295 18.16 -24.40 6.19
C LYS A 295 17.59 -23.45 7.25
N ASN A 296 16.84 -22.43 6.82
CA ASN A 296 16.24 -21.43 7.71
C ASN A 296 14.77 -21.73 8.05
N LYS A 297 14.19 -22.85 7.61
CA LYS A 297 12.81 -23.30 7.86
C LYS A 297 11.77 -22.28 7.37
N LEU A 298 11.97 -21.73 6.17
CA LEU A 298 11.16 -20.66 5.59
C LEU A 298 10.12 -21.18 4.58
N GLU A 299 10.07 -22.49 4.27
CA GLU A 299 9.21 -23.08 3.23
C GLU A 299 7.73 -22.69 3.39
N LYS A 300 7.25 -22.60 4.63
CA LYS A 300 5.87 -22.25 4.95
C LYS A 300 5.62 -20.73 5.03
N ARG A 301 6.62 -19.93 4.77
CA ARG A 301 6.58 -18.46 4.80
C ARG A 301 6.94 -17.83 3.46
N TRP A 302 7.48 -18.61 2.52
CA TRP A 302 7.99 -18.16 1.24
C TRP A 302 6.97 -18.40 0.13
N ILE A 303 6.64 -17.36 -0.62
CA ILE A 303 5.88 -17.39 -1.87
C ILE A 303 6.80 -16.80 -2.93
N GLN A 304 7.00 -17.50 -4.05
CA GLN A 304 7.90 -17.04 -5.11
C GLN A 304 7.12 -16.28 -6.17
N HIS A 305 7.46 -15.03 -6.38
CA HIS A 305 7.02 -14.25 -7.53
C HIS A 305 7.89 -14.65 -8.72
N ALA A 306 7.28 -15.10 -9.83
CA ALA A 306 8.02 -15.69 -10.93
C ALA A 306 8.70 -14.62 -11.79
N THR A 307 7.89 -13.65 -12.29
CA THR A 307 8.33 -12.52 -13.11
C THR A 307 7.43 -11.31 -12.85
N ASP A 308 6.87 -10.66 -13.88
CA ASP A 308 5.94 -9.53 -13.74
C ASP A 308 5.00 -9.46 -14.95
N GLU A 309 3.70 -9.56 -14.69
CA GLU A 309 2.60 -9.36 -15.64
C GLU A 309 2.74 -10.14 -16.97
N PRO A 310 2.82 -11.48 -16.97
CA PRO A 310 2.88 -12.26 -18.19
C PRO A 310 1.65 -11.99 -19.07
N ILE A 311 1.88 -11.93 -20.40
CA ILE A 311 0.87 -11.67 -21.41
C ILE A 311 0.87 -12.79 -22.48
N TYR A 312 -0.07 -12.74 -23.42
CA TYR A 312 -0.20 -13.75 -24.47
C TYR A 312 1.11 -13.98 -25.21
N GLU A 313 1.80 -12.91 -25.59
CA GLU A 313 3.03 -12.95 -26.40
C GLU A 313 4.16 -13.74 -25.74
N ASN A 314 4.22 -13.74 -24.41
CA ASN A 314 5.27 -14.43 -23.65
C ASN A 314 4.76 -15.63 -22.81
N ALA A 315 3.54 -16.08 -23.06
CA ALA A 315 2.95 -17.18 -22.28
C ALA A 315 3.74 -18.49 -22.36
N THR A 316 4.36 -18.80 -23.50
CA THR A 316 5.23 -19.98 -23.65
C THR A 316 6.47 -19.88 -22.77
N ALA A 317 7.16 -18.74 -22.83
CA ALA A 317 8.35 -18.49 -22.00
C ALA A 317 7.99 -18.50 -20.49
N PHE A 318 6.81 -17.95 -20.13
CA PHE A 318 6.31 -17.97 -18.75
C PHE A 318 6.09 -19.40 -18.24
N ARG A 319 5.48 -20.29 -19.05
CA ARG A 319 5.30 -21.70 -18.69
C ARG A 319 6.62 -22.43 -18.52
N VAL A 320 7.60 -22.14 -19.36
CA VAL A 320 8.97 -22.69 -19.22
C VAL A 320 9.57 -22.20 -17.91
N LEU A 321 9.52 -20.89 -17.63
CA LEU A 321 10.04 -20.29 -16.39
C LEU A 321 9.43 -20.95 -15.15
N THR A 322 8.10 -20.97 -15.06
CA THR A 322 7.40 -21.54 -13.88
C THR A 322 7.66 -23.03 -13.73
N GLY A 323 7.75 -23.79 -14.84
CA GLY A 323 8.13 -25.20 -14.84
C GLY A 323 9.54 -25.43 -14.29
N LEU A 324 10.50 -24.58 -14.66
CA LEU A 324 11.88 -24.64 -14.15
C LEU A 324 11.95 -24.23 -12.67
N ILE A 325 11.19 -23.21 -12.25
CA ILE A 325 11.13 -22.83 -10.83
C ILE A 325 10.56 -24.00 -10.01
N ARG A 326 9.44 -24.61 -10.40
CA ARG A 326 8.88 -25.79 -9.72
C ARG A 326 9.88 -26.95 -9.65
N LYS A 327 10.70 -27.17 -10.69
CA LYS A 327 11.74 -28.20 -10.70
C LYS A 327 12.85 -27.93 -9.68
N TYR A 328 13.27 -26.66 -9.51
CA TYR A 328 14.40 -26.32 -8.66
C TYR A 328 14.02 -25.83 -7.26
N MET A 329 12.76 -25.40 -7.07
CA MET A 329 12.19 -24.96 -5.81
C MET A 329 10.88 -25.73 -5.50
N PRO A 330 10.94 -27.06 -5.39
CA PRO A 330 9.73 -27.88 -5.22
C PRO A 330 9.01 -27.56 -3.91
N GLY A 331 7.67 -27.41 -4.00
CA GLY A 331 6.79 -27.16 -2.86
C GLY A 331 6.70 -25.68 -2.45
N ILE A 332 7.38 -24.77 -3.15
CA ILE A 332 7.21 -23.32 -2.95
C ILE A 332 6.06 -22.84 -3.84
N PRO A 333 5.02 -22.18 -3.27
CA PRO A 333 3.93 -21.59 -4.06
C PRO A 333 4.43 -20.51 -5.02
N LEU A 334 3.89 -20.51 -6.24
CA LEU A 334 4.20 -19.50 -7.25
C LEU A 334 3.07 -18.50 -7.38
N MET A 335 3.40 -17.22 -7.40
CA MET A 335 2.48 -16.13 -7.68
C MET A 335 3.00 -15.27 -8.84
N ASP A 336 2.09 -14.56 -9.48
CA ASP A 336 2.41 -13.45 -10.38
C ASP A 336 1.25 -12.45 -10.46
N ALA A 337 1.60 -11.19 -10.71
CA ALA A 337 0.67 -10.18 -11.18
C ALA A 337 0.22 -10.53 -12.60
N VAL A 338 -1.09 -10.58 -12.87
CA VAL A 338 -1.59 -11.05 -14.17
C VAL A 338 -2.59 -10.08 -14.79
N CYS A 339 -2.38 -9.77 -16.07
CA CYS A 339 -3.31 -8.97 -16.86
C CYS A 339 -4.30 -9.83 -17.64
N GLN A 340 -4.00 -11.11 -17.86
CA GLN A 340 -4.75 -12.03 -18.73
C GLN A 340 -4.87 -13.42 -18.10
N THR A 341 -6.01 -14.10 -18.28
CA THR A 341 -6.28 -15.41 -17.66
C THR A 341 -5.95 -16.60 -18.54
N GLU A 342 -6.05 -16.47 -19.88
CA GLU A 342 -6.20 -17.64 -20.76
C GLU A 342 -4.89 -18.37 -21.08
N HIS A 343 -3.75 -17.77 -20.76
CA HIS A 343 -2.45 -18.27 -21.22
C HIS A 343 -1.60 -18.92 -20.13
N THR A 344 -2.01 -18.77 -18.89
CA THR A 344 -1.23 -19.19 -17.72
C THR A 344 -1.87 -20.25 -16.79
N PRO A 345 -3.02 -20.92 -17.12
CA PRO A 345 -3.55 -21.96 -16.25
C PRO A 345 -2.52 -23.06 -15.97
N GLY A 346 -2.42 -23.45 -14.70
CA GLY A 346 -1.46 -24.45 -14.23
C GLY A 346 -0.04 -23.93 -14.00
N ALA A 347 0.26 -22.67 -14.35
CA ALA A 347 1.56 -22.07 -14.09
C ALA A 347 1.67 -21.48 -12.68
N LEU A 348 0.57 -21.00 -12.11
CA LEU A 348 0.50 -20.32 -10.81
C LEU A 348 -0.32 -21.10 -9.79
N ASP A 349 -0.01 -20.87 -8.52
CA ASP A 349 -0.81 -21.29 -7.37
C ASP A 349 -1.59 -20.08 -6.80
N ILE A 350 -1.09 -18.86 -7.02
CA ILE A 350 -1.69 -17.61 -6.55
C ILE A 350 -1.77 -16.65 -7.73
N TRP A 351 -2.98 -16.26 -8.10
CA TRP A 351 -3.28 -15.32 -9.17
C TRP A 351 -3.51 -13.94 -8.59
N CYS A 352 -2.81 -12.94 -9.08
CA CYS A 352 -2.94 -11.56 -8.64
C CYS A 352 -3.35 -10.66 -9.83
N PRO A 353 -4.63 -10.66 -10.29
CA PRO A 353 -5.10 -9.76 -11.34
C PRO A 353 -5.25 -8.32 -10.85
N GLN A 354 -5.14 -7.35 -11.79
CA GLN A 354 -5.61 -5.99 -11.55
C GLN A 354 -7.11 -6.00 -11.22
N VAL A 355 -7.55 -5.06 -10.40
CA VAL A 355 -8.96 -4.99 -9.96
C VAL A 355 -9.96 -4.95 -11.12
N GLN A 356 -9.67 -4.23 -12.22
CA GLN A 356 -10.53 -4.18 -13.41
C GLN A 356 -10.51 -5.49 -14.18
N ASN A 357 -9.35 -6.17 -14.26
CA ASN A 357 -9.22 -7.46 -14.96
C ASN A 357 -9.94 -8.57 -14.18
N TYR A 358 -9.78 -8.57 -12.84
CA TYR A 358 -10.58 -9.46 -12.00
C TYR A 358 -12.08 -9.26 -12.22
N GLN A 359 -12.55 -8.02 -12.24
CA GLN A 359 -13.96 -7.71 -12.40
C GLN A 359 -14.48 -8.10 -13.80
N ALA A 360 -13.68 -7.88 -14.85
CA ALA A 360 -14.04 -8.25 -16.22
C ALA A 360 -14.13 -9.77 -16.43
N ASP A 361 -13.18 -10.51 -15.88
CA ASP A 361 -13.04 -11.96 -16.05
C ASP A 361 -13.34 -12.75 -14.78
N GLN A 362 -14.18 -12.22 -13.88
CA GLN A 362 -14.44 -12.79 -12.56
C GLN A 362 -14.75 -14.30 -12.61
N ALA A 363 -15.61 -14.73 -13.55
CA ALA A 363 -15.99 -16.14 -13.67
C ALA A 363 -14.79 -17.06 -13.96
N LYS A 364 -13.81 -16.59 -14.74
CA LYS A 364 -12.59 -17.36 -15.06
C LYS A 364 -11.68 -17.47 -13.82
N PHE A 365 -11.46 -16.37 -13.09
CA PHE A 365 -10.68 -16.39 -11.86
C PHE A 365 -11.34 -17.26 -10.77
N GLU A 366 -12.67 -17.18 -10.62
CA GLU A 366 -13.38 -18.03 -9.66
C GLU A 366 -13.33 -19.52 -10.07
N ALA A 367 -13.26 -19.82 -11.37
CA ALA A 367 -13.03 -21.20 -11.84
C ALA A 367 -11.64 -21.70 -11.43
N MET A 368 -10.60 -20.87 -11.46
CA MET A 368 -9.26 -21.23 -10.95
C MET A 368 -9.30 -21.48 -9.45
N ARG A 369 -9.98 -20.61 -8.68
CA ARG A 369 -10.19 -20.81 -7.23
C ARG A 369 -10.89 -22.13 -6.95
N ALA A 370 -11.89 -22.51 -7.73
CA ALA A 370 -12.60 -23.77 -7.58
C ALA A 370 -11.71 -25.01 -7.85
N GLN A 371 -10.61 -24.83 -8.57
CA GLN A 371 -9.57 -25.86 -8.78
C GLN A 371 -8.52 -25.92 -7.67
N GLY A 372 -8.56 -25.00 -6.71
CA GLY A 372 -7.65 -24.97 -5.56
C GLY A 372 -6.60 -23.85 -5.62
N ASP A 373 -6.64 -22.97 -6.63
CA ASP A 373 -5.77 -21.80 -6.70
C ASP A 373 -6.24 -20.70 -5.75
N HIS A 374 -5.34 -19.78 -5.39
CA HIS A 374 -5.60 -18.64 -4.54
C HIS A 374 -5.77 -17.36 -5.37
N LEU A 375 -6.65 -16.46 -4.93
CA LEU A 375 -6.89 -15.18 -5.61
C LEU A 375 -6.50 -13.99 -4.73
N TRP A 376 -5.61 -13.18 -5.25
CA TRP A 376 -5.27 -11.84 -4.76
C TRP A 376 -5.74 -10.80 -5.77
N THR A 377 -5.35 -9.54 -5.57
CA THR A 377 -5.52 -8.48 -6.56
C THR A 377 -4.48 -7.38 -6.35
N TYR A 378 -4.30 -6.54 -7.38
CA TYR A 378 -3.40 -5.39 -7.30
C TYR A 378 -3.95 -4.17 -8.05
N THR A 379 -3.34 -3.03 -7.76
CA THR A 379 -3.41 -1.82 -8.57
C THR A 379 -2.00 -1.28 -8.81
N CYS A 380 -1.85 -0.46 -9.84
CA CYS A 380 -0.61 0.23 -10.19
C CYS A 380 -0.95 1.57 -10.87
N CYS A 381 -0.21 1.98 -11.88
CA CYS A 381 -0.59 3.10 -12.76
C CYS A 381 -1.94 2.88 -13.47
N CYS A 382 -2.46 1.68 -13.43
CA CYS A 382 -3.77 1.22 -13.87
C CYS A 382 -4.52 0.55 -12.72
N PRO A 383 -5.87 0.58 -12.71
CA PRO A 383 -6.74 1.33 -13.60
C PRO A 383 -6.84 2.82 -13.24
N GLY A 384 -7.13 3.66 -14.25
CA GLY A 384 -7.65 5.01 -14.08
C GLY A 384 -9.18 5.02 -13.98
N GLY A 385 -9.79 6.19 -14.27
CA GLY A 385 -11.24 6.33 -14.39
C GLY A 385 -12.02 6.01 -13.11
N PRO A 386 -13.17 5.32 -13.26
CA PRO A 386 -14.07 5.08 -12.13
C PRO A 386 -13.59 3.99 -11.18
N TYR A 387 -12.51 3.28 -11.48
CA TYR A 387 -12.05 2.16 -10.67
C TYR A 387 -11.35 2.60 -9.39
N LEU A 388 -11.43 1.76 -8.35
CA LEU A 388 -10.63 1.94 -7.14
C LEU A 388 -9.14 1.86 -7.45
N ASN A 389 -8.41 2.83 -6.94
CA ASN A 389 -6.96 2.90 -6.91
C ASN A 389 -6.54 3.76 -5.71
N ARG A 390 -5.24 4.05 -5.53
CA ARG A 390 -4.72 4.87 -4.43
C ARG A 390 -4.00 6.15 -4.91
N LEU A 391 -4.51 6.73 -5.99
CA LEU A 391 -3.95 7.93 -6.64
C LEU A 391 -4.38 9.21 -5.91
N LEU A 392 -3.58 10.27 -6.02
CA LEU A 392 -3.79 11.54 -5.31
C LEU A 392 -4.96 12.37 -5.83
N ASP A 393 -5.39 12.13 -7.05
CA ASP A 393 -6.46 12.88 -7.70
C ASP A 393 -7.82 12.14 -7.76
N GLY A 394 -7.91 10.97 -7.12
CA GLY A 394 -9.18 10.31 -6.78
C GLY A 394 -9.63 10.64 -5.37
N GLU A 395 -10.82 10.21 -4.97
CA GLU A 395 -11.32 10.37 -3.61
C GLU A 395 -10.42 9.62 -2.60
N LEU A 396 -10.10 10.23 -1.46
CA LEU A 396 -9.25 9.64 -0.41
C LEU A 396 -9.84 8.35 0.17
N THR A 397 -11.11 8.11 -0.02
CA THR A 397 -11.78 6.86 0.38
C THR A 397 -11.49 5.67 -0.52
N ARG A 398 -10.96 5.86 -1.73
CA ARG A 398 -10.65 4.76 -2.66
C ARG A 398 -9.64 3.76 -2.11
N PRO A 399 -8.50 4.17 -1.52
CA PRO A 399 -7.57 3.25 -0.86
C PRO A 399 -8.23 2.41 0.25
N LEU A 400 -9.16 2.98 1.01
CA LEU A 400 -9.93 2.27 2.02
C LEU A 400 -10.86 1.22 1.39
N LEU A 401 -11.61 1.62 0.36
CA LEU A 401 -12.59 0.75 -0.30
C LEU A 401 -11.97 -0.43 -1.05
N LEU A 402 -10.68 -0.41 -1.36
CA LEU A 402 -9.94 -1.59 -1.83
C LEU A 402 -10.09 -2.76 -0.84
N GLY A 403 -9.97 -2.49 0.47
CA GLY A 403 -10.19 -3.52 1.49
C GLY A 403 -11.62 -4.06 1.52
N TRP A 404 -12.63 -3.21 1.30
CA TRP A 404 -14.03 -3.62 1.19
C TRP A 404 -14.28 -4.49 -0.03
N GLY A 405 -13.66 -4.12 -1.17
CA GLY A 405 -13.74 -4.90 -2.40
C GLY A 405 -13.12 -6.30 -2.25
N CYS A 406 -11.90 -6.35 -1.71
CA CYS A 406 -11.24 -7.62 -1.42
C CYS A 406 -12.06 -8.49 -0.47
N GLY A 407 -12.62 -7.88 0.59
CA GLY A 407 -13.49 -8.57 1.53
C GLY A 407 -14.79 -9.08 0.90
N ASN A 408 -15.42 -8.30 0.01
CA ASN A 408 -16.64 -8.68 -0.71
C ASN A 408 -16.45 -9.91 -1.59
N TYR A 409 -15.34 -9.95 -2.32
CA TYR A 409 -15.02 -11.04 -3.26
C TYR A 409 -14.24 -12.18 -2.61
N GLY A 410 -13.91 -12.09 -1.31
CA GLY A 410 -13.12 -13.11 -0.61
C GLY A 410 -11.72 -13.27 -1.20
N LEU A 411 -11.15 -12.19 -1.74
CA LEU A 411 -9.75 -12.18 -2.17
C LEU A 411 -8.86 -12.30 -0.93
N GLU A 412 -7.70 -12.92 -1.06
CA GLU A 412 -6.86 -13.24 0.09
C GLU A 412 -5.72 -12.24 0.29
N GLY A 413 -5.32 -11.53 -0.76
CA GLY A 413 -4.20 -10.61 -0.74
C GLY A 413 -4.38 -9.39 -1.64
N PHE A 414 -3.62 -8.34 -1.31
CA PHE A 414 -3.48 -7.13 -2.11
C PHE A 414 -2.01 -6.77 -2.28
N LEU A 415 -1.64 -6.46 -3.52
CA LEU A 415 -0.29 -6.08 -3.91
C LEU A 415 -0.27 -4.67 -4.52
N HIS A 416 0.80 -3.93 -4.27
CA HIS A 416 1.16 -2.74 -5.03
C HIS A 416 2.68 -2.56 -5.09
N TRP A 417 3.19 -2.16 -6.26
CA TRP A 417 4.63 -2.00 -6.46
C TRP A 417 5.22 -0.74 -5.80
N GLY A 418 4.42 0.32 -5.64
CA GLY A 418 4.89 1.65 -5.21
C GLY A 418 4.80 1.85 -3.70
N TRP A 419 5.87 1.55 -2.94
CA TRP A 419 6.00 1.96 -1.54
C TRP A 419 6.74 3.29 -1.42
N ASN A 420 7.98 3.36 -1.93
CA ASN A 420 8.87 4.53 -1.85
C ASN A 420 9.65 4.74 -3.17
N TYR A 421 9.04 4.51 -4.31
CA TYR A 421 9.68 4.65 -5.62
C TYR A 421 9.66 6.11 -6.09
N ASN A 422 10.50 6.97 -5.48
CA ASN A 422 10.78 8.30 -6.00
C ASN A 422 11.77 8.13 -7.16
N LEU A 423 11.33 8.31 -8.39
CA LEU A 423 12.11 8.00 -9.58
C LEU A 423 13.23 9.01 -9.80
N SER A 424 14.30 8.59 -10.47
CA SER A 424 15.32 9.49 -11.02
C SER A 424 15.04 9.69 -12.51
N TYR A 425 15.23 10.91 -13.00
CA TYR A 425 15.12 11.21 -14.43
C TYR A 425 16.35 10.72 -15.20
N PRO A 426 16.25 10.57 -16.55
CA PRO A 426 17.37 10.13 -17.37
C PRO A 426 18.62 11.02 -17.29
N ASP A 427 18.47 12.29 -16.96
CA ASP A 427 19.57 13.26 -16.76
C ASP A 427 20.22 13.13 -15.37
N GLY A 428 19.80 12.18 -14.55
CA GLY A 428 20.28 11.97 -13.18
C GLY A 428 19.65 12.90 -12.14
N SER A 429 18.79 13.82 -12.54
CA SER A 429 17.99 14.60 -11.58
C SER A 429 16.98 13.71 -10.86
N ARG A 430 16.46 14.19 -9.75
CA ARG A 430 15.60 13.41 -8.87
C ARG A 430 14.21 14.01 -8.84
N GLN A 431 13.22 13.16 -8.89
CA GLN A 431 11.85 13.53 -8.56
C GLN A 431 11.80 14.01 -7.09
N ASP A 432 11.27 15.20 -6.87
CA ASP A 432 10.83 15.62 -5.55
C ASP A 432 9.36 15.16 -5.36
N PRO A 433 9.09 14.16 -4.50
CA PRO A 433 7.74 13.64 -4.32
C PRO A 433 6.76 14.64 -3.69
N PHE A 434 7.25 15.81 -3.23
CA PHE A 434 6.41 16.89 -2.73
C PHE A 434 5.96 17.84 -3.83
N GLU A 435 6.72 17.96 -4.93
CA GLU A 435 6.43 18.86 -6.03
C GLU A 435 6.03 18.16 -7.33
N GLU A 436 6.46 16.92 -7.52
CA GLU A 436 6.22 16.14 -8.73
C GLU A 436 5.63 14.77 -8.37
N THR A 437 4.32 14.72 -8.23
CA THR A 437 3.62 13.48 -7.83
C THR A 437 3.27 12.58 -9.02
N ALA A 438 3.16 13.14 -10.24
CA ALA A 438 3.08 12.40 -11.50
C ALA A 438 4.42 12.51 -12.22
N THR A 439 4.98 11.41 -12.70
CA THR A 439 6.36 11.37 -13.18
C THR A 439 6.54 10.53 -14.44
N LYS A 440 7.50 10.90 -15.28
CA LYS A 440 7.82 10.17 -16.51
C LYS A 440 8.31 8.76 -16.18
N HIS A 441 7.70 7.75 -16.79
CA HIS A 441 8.14 6.39 -16.66
C HIS A 441 9.50 6.18 -17.34
N THR A 442 10.42 5.48 -16.66
CA THR A 442 11.82 5.32 -17.14
C THR A 442 11.95 4.54 -18.43
N SER A 443 11.00 3.67 -18.75
CA SER A 443 11.04 2.77 -19.92
C SER A 443 10.18 3.22 -21.11
N GLY A 444 9.62 4.43 -21.11
CA GLY A 444 8.71 4.84 -22.18
C GLY A 444 8.35 6.32 -22.23
N SER A 445 7.41 6.64 -23.13
CA SER A 445 6.84 7.99 -23.28
C SER A 445 5.71 8.28 -22.28
N ASN A 446 5.25 7.28 -21.52
CA ASN A 446 4.16 7.41 -20.57
C ASN A 446 4.62 8.11 -19.28
N TYR A 447 3.66 8.74 -18.60
CA TYR A 447 3.83 9.27 -17.26
C TYR A 447 3.01 8.46 -16.28
N LEU A 448 3.61 8.10 -15.14
CA LEU A 448 2.90 7.45 -14.03
C LEU A 448 1.97 8.48 -13.37
N PRO A 449 0.77 8.08 -12.98
CA PRO A 449 -0.21 9.00 -12.40
C PRO A 449 0.21 9.49 -11.00
N PRO A 450 -0.40 10.58 -10.51
CA PRO A 450 0.03 11.22 -9.27
C PRO A 450 -0.12 10.27 -8.07
N GLY A 451 0.99 10.02 -7.40
CA GLY A 451 1.05 9.18 -6.19
C GLY A 451 1.15 7.68 -6.42
N ASP A 452 1.18 7.18 -7.67
CA ASP A 452 1.34 5.75 -7.95
C ASP A 452 2.67 5.20 -7.40
N THR A 453 3.76 5.95 -7.57
CA THR A 453 5.11 5.52 -7.24
C THR A 453 5.39 5.38 -5.74
N HIS A 454 4.60 6.02 -4.89
CA HIS A 454 4.89 6.06 -3.45
C HIS A 454 3.64 6.20 -2.60
N LEU A 455 3.71 5.63 -1.41
CA LEU A 455 2.68 5.73 -0.36
C LEU A 455 3.25 6.32 0.93
N VAL A 456 4.58 6.40 1.03
CA VAL A 456 5.32 7.07 2.11
C VAL A 456 6.26 8.10 1.52
N TYR A 457 6.62 9.07 2.32
CA TYR A 457 7.48 10.18 1.90
C TYR A 457 8.84 10.15 2.62
N PRO A 458 9.94 10.52 1.93
CA PRO A 458 11.22 10.75 2.59
C PRO A 458 11.14 12.05 3.38
N GLY A 459 10.97 11.95 4.68
CA GLY A 459 10.88 13.12 5.55
C GLY A 459 12.11 14.00 5.47
N ARG A 460 11.91 15.32 5.44
CA ARG A 460 13.02 16.31 5.43
C ARG A 460 13.86 16.27 6.69
N ASP A 461 13.36 15.65 7.74
CA ASP A 461 14.06 15.33 9.00
C ASP A 461 14.86 14.02 8.94
N GLY A 462 14.89 13.37 7.79
CA GLY A 462 15.56 12.09 7.56
C GLY A 462 14.78 10.87 8.05
N THR A 463 13.55 11.03 8.54
CA THR A 463 12.67 9.92 8.93
C THR A 463 11.72 9.52 7.79
N VAL A 464 10.97 8.42 7.93
CA VAL A 464 9.92 8.02 6.99
C VAL A 464 8.59 8.61 7.46
N TRP A 465 7.95 9.41 6.59
CA TRP A 465 6.63 9.96 6.88
C TRP A 465 5.53 9.13 6.26
N SER A 466 4.45 8.91 7.02
CA SER A 466 3.19 8.33 6.54
C SER A 466 2.48 9.28 5.56
N SER A 467 1.32 8.87 5.06
CA SER A 467 0.45 9.71 4.24
C SER A 467 -1.02 9.49 4.56
N CYS A 468 -1.88 10.43 4.18
CA CYS A 468 -3.33 10.28 4.30
C CYS A 468 -3.81 9.04 3.52
N ARG A 469 -3.24 8.77 2.34
CA ARG A 469 -3.55 7.57 1.55
C ARG A 469 -3.14 6.28 2.25
N LEU A 470 -1.98 6.26 2.92
CA LEU A 470 -1.55 5.11 3.71
C LEU A 470 -2.50 4.86 4.88
N GLU A 471 -2.92 5.92 5.59
CA GLU A 471 -3.84 5.79 6.72
C GLU A 471 -5.24 5.33 6.26
N ALA A 472 -5.73 5.84 5.12
CA ALA A 472 -6.97 5.37 4.51
C ALA A 472 -6.87 3.89 4.09
N GLN A 473 -5.78 3.48 3.44
CA GLN A 473 -5.54 2.07 3.10
C GLN A 473 -5.45 1.21 4.36
N ARG A 474 -4.71 1.64 5.39
CA ARG A 474 -4.60 0.92 6.67
C ARG A 474 -5.97 0.68 7.32
N GLU A 475 -6.83 1.70 7.33
CA GLU A 475 -8.19 1.58 7.84
C GLU A 475 -9.02 0.59 6.99
N GLY A 476 -8.85 0.62 5.67
CA GLY A 476 -9.46 -0.36 4.76
C GLY A 476 -9.01 -1.82 5.02
N MET A 477 -7.74 -2.02 5.39
CA MET A 477 -7.24 -3.34 5.78
C MET A 477 -7.80 -3.78 7.15
N GLU A 478 -8.05 -2.86 8.08
CA GLU A 478 -8.81 -3.16 9.30
C GLU A 478 -10.24 -3.62 8.98
N ASP A 479 -10.91 -2.89 8.09
CA ASP A 479 -12.27 -3.21 7.66
C ASP A 479 -12.34 -4.57 6.94
N TRP A 480 -11.35 -4.91 6.13
CA TRP A 480 -11.26 -6.24 5.51
C TRP A 480 -11.17 -7.36 6.56
N GLU A 481 -10.39 -7.18 7.64
CA GLU A 481 -10.36 -8.14 8.73
C GLU A 481 -11.72 -8.25 9.45
N LEU A 482 -12.43 -7.14 9.63
CA LEU A 482 -13.79 -7.14 10.22
C LEU A 482 -14.79 -7.83 9.27
N ILE A 483 -14.74 -7.53 7.97
CA ILE A 483 -15.55 -8.18 6.94
C ILE A 483 -15.28 -9.68 6.94
N ARG A 484 -14.02 -10.11 6.98
CA ARG A 484 -13.63 -11.53 7.02
C ARG A 484 -14.22 -12.25 8.26
N GLN A 485 -14.25 -11.57 9.41
CA GLN A 485 -14.88 -12.10 10.62
C GLN A 485 -16.40 -12.19 10.48
N LEU A 486 -17.06 -11.13 9.98
CA LEU A 486 -18.51 -11.12 9.83
C LEU A 486 -18.98 -12.05 8.72
N MET A 487 -18.23 -12.23 7.63
CA MET A 487 -18.52 -13.21 6.59
C MET A 487 -18.56 -14.65 7.12
N LYS A 488 -17.71 -15.00 8.11
CA LYS A 488 -17.75 -16.29 8.79
C LYS A 488 -18.95 -16.45 9.71
N LYS A 489 -19.39 -15.35 10.34
CA LYS A 489 -20.49 -15.35 11.33
C LYS A 489 -21.85 -15.26 10.66
N ASP A 490 -22.05 -14.29 9.78
CA ASP A 490 -23.31 -14.01 9.07
C ASP A 490 -23.01 -13.40 7.69
N PRO A 491 -22.81 -14.25 6.66
CA PRO A 491 -22.46 -13.78 5.32
C PRO A 491 -23.56 -12.95 4.65
N VAL A 492 -24.84 -13.21 4.99
CA VAL A 492 -25.99 -12.48 4.40
C VAL A 492 -25.99 -11.03 4.90
N LYS A 493 -25.87 -10.87 6.21
CA LYS A 493 -25.84 -9.54 6.84
C LYS A 493 -24.58 -8.78 6.44
N CYS A 494 -23.42 -9.45 6.37
CA CYS A 494 -22.16 -8.87 5.93
C CYS A 494 -22.30 -8.29 4.51
N ARG A 495 -22.77 -9.07 3.55
CA ARG A 495 -22.99 -8.61 2.18
C ARG A 495 -23.98 -7.46 2.07
N LYS A 496 -25.04 -7.46 2.90
CA LYS A 496 -25.99 -6.33 2.98
C LYS A 496 -25.30 -5.03 3.40
N ILE A 497 -24.41 -5.10 4.39
CA ILE A 497 -23.64 -3.92 4.86
C ILE A 497 -22.68 -3.47 3.76
N ILE A 498 -21.90 -4.39 3.17
CA ILE A 498 -20.93 -4.07 2.12
C ILE A 498 -21.60 -3.34 0.95
N ARG A 499 -22.75 -3.82 0.48
CA ARG A 499 -23.49 -3.24 -0.65
C ARG A 499 -23.91 -1.79 -0.43
N THR A 500 -23.94 -1.29 0.79
CA THR A 500 -24.25 0.12 1.06
C THR A 500 -23.13 1.07 0.61
N VAL A 501 -21.90 0.58 0.48
CA VAL A 501 -20.74 1.39 0.11
C VAL A 501 -19.91 0.81 -1.04
N PHE A 502 -19.99 -0.49 -1.30
CA PHE A 502 -19.25 -1.16 -2.36
C PHE A 502 -20.13 -2.16 -3.11
N ARG A 503 -20.22 -2.03 -4.43
CA ARG A 503 -20.96 -2.94 -5.33
C ARG A 503 -20.02 -3.61 -6.34
N ALA A 504 -19.04 -2.84 -6.85
CA ALA A 504 -17.99 -3.30 -7.75
C ALA A 504 -16.77 -2.39 -7.63
N PHE A 505 -15.62 -2.77 -8.16
CA PHE A 505 -14.42 -1.94 -8.12
C PHE A 505 -14.54 -0.61 -8.86
N ASN A 506 -15.54 -0.45 -9.72
CA ASN A 506 -15.92 0.79 -10.41
C ASN A 506 -17.31 1.29 -10.03
N ASP A 507 -17.95 0.70 -9.00
CA ASP A 507 -19.26 1.12 -8.50
C ASP A 507 -19.25 1.08 -6.97
N PHE A 508 -19.10 2.24 -6.35
CA PHE A 508 -18.97 2.43 -4.90
C PHE A 508 -19.53 3.79 -4.48
N THR A 509 -19.63 3.98 -3.18
CA THR A 509 -20.10 5.21 -2.53
C THR A 509 -18.89 5.87 -1.87
N PRO A 510 -18.36 6.99 -2.41
CA PRO A 510 -17.11 7.57 -1.93
C PRO A 510 -17.26 8.45 -0.68
N GLU A 511 -18.49 8.82 -0.28
CA GLU A 511 -18.75 9.75 0.81
C GLU A 511 -18.27 9.17 2.16
N PRO A 512 -17.37 9.86 2.90
CA PRO A 512 -16.86 9.41 4.19
C PRO A 512 -17.96 9.06 5.18
N ALA A 513 -19.03 9.85 5.25
CA ALA A 513 -20.16 9.62 6.17
C ALA A 513 -20.87 8.27 5.92
N ALA A 514 -21.01 7.85 4.65
CA ALA A 514 -21.60 6.55 4.31
C ALA A 514 -20.68 5.41 4.74
N ILE A 515 -19.38 5.54 4.50
CA ILE A 515 -18.36 4.56 4.90
C ILE A 515 -18.29 4.43 6.43
N ARG A 516 -18.25 5.55 7.16
CA ARG A 516 -18.30 5.56 8.63
C ARG A 516 -19.54 4.84 9.17
N LYS A 517 -20.72 5.07 8.55
CA LYS A 517 -21.97 4.38 8.89
C LYS A 517 -21.90 2.87 8.63
N ALA A 518 -21.36 2.46 7.49
CA ALA A 518 -21.18 1.05 7.15
C ALA A 518 -20.20 0.36 8.10
N ARG A 519 -19.04 0.99 8.40
CA ARG A 519 -18.07 0.51 9.39
C ARG A 519 -18.70 0.34 10.78
N LYS A 520 -19.47 1.34 11.25
CA LYS A 520 -20.21 1.24 12.51
C LYS A 520 -21.17 0.04 12.52
N SER A 521 -21.82 -0.24 11.40
CA SER A 521 -22.70 -1.41 11.27
C SER A 521 -21.92 -2.73 11.37
N LEU A 522 -20.76 -2.86 10.71
CA LEU A 522 -19.88 -4.03 10.87
C LEU A 522 -19.47 -4.25 12.33
N LEU A 523 -19.04 -3.19 13.01
CA LEU A 523 -18.59 -3.24 14.40
C LEU A 523 -19.73 -3.68 15.35
N LYS A 524 -20.94 -3.15 15.15
CA LYS A 524 -22.13 -3.53 15.93
C LYS A 524 -22.49 -5.01 15.75
N GLU A 525 -22.55 -5.50 14.50
CA GLU A 525 -22.93 -6.88 14.22
C GLU A 525 -21.88 -7.90 14.73
N LEU A 526 -20.63 -7.53 14.77
CA LEU A 526 -19.56 -8.34 15.37
C LEU A 526 -19.61 -8.34 16.91
N THR A 527 -20.22 -7.32 17.50
CA THR A 527 -20.36 -7.18 18.97
C THR A 527 -21.57 -7.93 19.53
N ILE A 528 -22.60 -8.16 18.72
CA ILE A 528 -23.79 -8.93 19.12
C ILE A 528 -23.39 -10.40 19.23
N CYS A 529 -23.52 -10.99 20.44
CA CYS A 529 -23.26 -12.40 20.73
C CYS A 529 -24.29 -13.32 20.06
#